data_33732ae32177f0351a87a7e68dd10fb7
#
_entry.id   33732ae32177f0351a87a7e68dd10fb7
#
_cell.length_a   1.000
_cell.length_b   1.000
_cell.length_c   1.000
_cell.angle_alpha   90.00
_cell.angle_beta   90.00
_cell.angle_gamma   90.00
#
_symmetry.space_group_name_H-M   'P 1'
#
loop_
_entity.id
_entity.type
_entity.pdbx_description
1 polymer ?
#
loop_
_entity_poly.entity_id
_entity_poly.type
_entity_poly.pdbx_seq_one_letter_code
_entity_poly.pdbx_strand_id
1 'polypeptide(L)'
;MSRYLDMVDEPRHVKNLTFPQLIQLADEIRQELIQVLAVNGGHLGPNLGVVELSIALHYVFETPKDKLVWDVSHQAYVHKLLTGRKHRFPTIRTTGGLSGFTLRTESEHDAFGAGHAGTALSAALGMCAARDRRGSREHVVCVFGDAALTNGISFEALNNISHTTRRFIGVLNDNEFSIAKNVGAISHYLHKLITHPRYNQLARDFERFLLRLPKGEIALKLAHKAEEGFKGALTGVGLKPAAVQLDVDGRGGQGSPVMFEEMGLRYLGPIDGHDLPLVISTLEFAKTCDHPIVIHVLTQKGKGFEAALKNPEKFHGLGPYDVKTGATLPAKA
;
A
#
# COMPACT_ATOMS: atom_id res chain seq x y z
N MET A 1 20.34 -14.07 -18.85
CA MET A 1 20.04 -12.64 -18.64
C MET A 1 20.16 -12.36 -17.15
N SER A 2 20.77 -11.24 -16.76
CA SER A 2 20.80 -10.83 -15.35
C SER A 2 19.38 -10.55 -14.87
N ARG A 3 19.04 -10.92 -13.64
CA ARG A 3 17.75 -10.61 -13.00
C ARG A 3 17.64 -9.10 -12.78
N TYR A 4 16.46 -8.51 -12.98
CA TYR A 4 16.24 -7.10 -12.66
C TYR A 4 16.39 -6.82 -11.16
N LEU A 5 16.04 -7.76 -10.30
CA LEU A 5 16.26 -7.65 -8.87
C LEU A 5 17.74 -7.44 -8.54
N ASP A 6 18.66 -8.07 -9.29
CA ASP A 6 20.10 -7.89 -9.08
C ASP A 6 20.58 -6.47 -9.41
N MET A 7 19.86 -5.76 -10.27
CA MET A 7 20.15 -4.36 -10.67
C MET A 7 19.55 -3.33 -9.70
N VAL A 8 18.71 -3.74 -8.76
CA VAL A 8 18.06 -2.85 -7.80
C VAL A 8 18.79 -2.93 -6.46
N ASP A 9 19.68 -1.97 -6.19
CA ASP A 9 20.35 -1.81 -4.89
C ASP A 9 19.72 -0.71 -4.03
N GLU A 10 19.05 0.24 -4.68
CA GLU A 10 18.40 1.37 -4.03
C GLU A 10 17.04 1.65 -4.66
N PRO A 11 16.09 2.28 -3.94
CA PRO A 11 14.74 2.55 -4.45
C PRO A 11 14.74 3.33 -5.77
N ARG A 12 15.70 4.24 -5.97
CA ARG A 12 15.81 5.02 -7.22
C ARG A 12 16.02 4.15 -8.46
N HIS A 13 16.63 2.96 -8.32
CA HIS A 13 16.86 2.06 -9.46
C HIS A 13 15.53 1.48 -9.98
N VAL A 14 14.50 1.34 -9.14
CA VAL A 14 13.16 0.91 -9.56
C VAL A 14 12.55 1.89 -10.57
N LYS A 15 12.82 3.19 -10.42
CA LYS A 15 12.27 4.26 -11.29
C LYS A 15 12.84 4.24 -12.71
N ASN A 16 13.98 3.57 -12.92
CA ASN A 16 14.63 3.44 -14.23
C ASN A 16 14.08 2.28 -15.05
N LEU A 17 13.20 1.44 -14.47
CA LEU A 17 12.65 0.26 -15.13
C LEU A 17 11.40 0.62 -15.92
N THR A 18 11.25 0.01 -17.09
CA THR A 18 10.01 0.06 -17.88
C THR A 18 8.93 -0.82 -17.25
N PHE A 19 7.67 -0.63 -17.62
CA PHE A 19 6.57 -1.44 -17.08
C PHE A 19 6.76 -2.95 -17.28
N PRO A 20 7.16 -3.45 -18.47
CA PRO A 20 7.47 -4.87 -18.63
C PRO A 20 8.57 -5.36 -17.70
N GLN A 21 9.61 -4.53 -17.46
CA GLN A 21 10.70 -4.86 -16.54
C GLN A 21 10.23 -4.86 -15.07
N LEU A 22 9.32 -3.95 -14.69
CA LEU A 22 8.72 -3.93 -13.35
C LEU A 22 7.85 -5.16 -13.10
N ILE A 23 7.12 -5.65 -14.10
CA ILE A 23 6.34 -6.89 -14.00
C ILE A 23 7.28 -8.08 -13.80
N GLN A 24 8.37 -8.16 -14.57
CA GLN A 24 9.37 -9.21 -14.38
C GLN A 24 10.06 -9.09 -13.01
N LEU A 25 10.38 -7.87 -12.54
CA LEU A 25 10.90 -7.64 -11.19
C LEU A 25 9.96 -8.18 -10.11
N ALA A 26 8.65 -8.02 -10.30
CA ALA A 26 7.65 -8.56 -9.36
C ALA A 26 7.71 -10.09 -9.28
N ASP A 27 7.86 -10.77 -10.41
CA ASP A 27 8.00 -12.23 -10.44
C ASP A 27 9.32 -12.69 -9.80
N GLU A 28 10.43 -11.99 -10.07
CA GLU A 28 11.74 -12.27 -9.47
C GLU A 28 11.72 -12.09 -7.94
N ILE A 29 11.07 -11.04 -7.45
CA ILE A 29 10.86 -10.81 -6.01
C ILE A 29 10.04 -11.94 -5.39
N ARG A 30 8.96 -12.40 -6.05
CA ARG A 30 8.16 -13.53 -5.56
C ARG A 30 9.00 -14.80 -5.42
N GLN A 31 9.81 -15.11 -6.43
CA GLN A 31 10.70 -16.27 -6.37
C GLN A 31 11.70 -16.14 -5.21
N GLU A 32 12.29 -14.97 -5.03
CA GLU A 32 13.20 -14.71 -3.92
C GLU A 32 12.54 -14.93 -2.55
N LEU A 33 11.34 -14.38 -2.36
CA LEU A 33 10.55 -14.56 -1.14
C LEU A 33 10.25 -16.04 -0.87
N ILE A 34 9.80 -16.79 -1.88
CA ILE A 34 9.46 -18.20 -1.77
C ILE A 34 10.69 -19.02 -1.37
N GLN A 35 11.84 -18.79 -2.02
CA GLN A 35 13.06 -19.57 -1.77
C GLN A 35 13.67 -19.26 -0.41
N VAL A 36 13.81 -17.99 -0.04
CA VAL A 36 14.43 -17.59 1.23
C VAL A 36 13.55 -18.01 2.42
N LEU A 37 12.24 -17.78 2.33
CA LEU A 37 11.34 -18.12 3.41
C LEU A 37 11.04 -19.62 3.51
N ALA A 38 11.33 -20.41 2.48
CA ALA A 38 11.31 -21.87 2.58
C ALA A 38 12.35 -22.38 3.59
N VAL A 39 13.47 -21.66 3.72
CA VAL A 39 14.56 -22.02 4.65
C VAL A 39 14.36 -21.40 6.03
N ASN A 40 14.01 -20.13 6.09
CA ASN A 40 13.98 -19.35 7.34
C ASN A 40 12.59 -19.33 7.99
N GLY A 41 11.55 -19.65 7.24
CA GLY A 41 10.19 -19.30 7.65
C GLY A 41 9.91 -17.80 7.58
N GLY A 42 8.69 -17.39 7.92
CA GLY A 42 8.30 -15.98 7.95
C GLY A 42 6.90 -15.73 7.44
N HIS A 43 6.59 -14.44 7.16
CA HIS A 43 5.27 -14.01 6.71
C HIS A 43 5.18 -14.04 5.18
N LEU A 44 5.13 -15.26 4.59
CA LEU A 44 5.18 -15.42 3.13
C LEU A 44 3.92 -14.86 2.45
N GLY A 45 2.74 -15.32 2.86
CA GLY A 45 1.48 -14.95 2.21
C GLY A 45 1.23 -13.43 2.15
N PRO A 46 1.37 -12.70 3.26
CA PRO A 46 1.24 -11.25 3.26
C PRO A 46 2.22 -10.55 2.30
N ASN A 47 3.47 -10.98 2.25
CA ASN A 47 4.48 -10.37 1.37
C ASN A 47 4.23 -10.66 -0.11
N LEU A 48 3.79 -11.87 -0.46
CA LEU A 48 3.40 -12.20 -1.84
C LEU A 48 2.23 -11.35 -2.33
N GLY A 49 1.32 -10.97 -1.43
CA GLY A 49 0.17 -10.13 -1.75
C GLY A 49 0.50 -8.68 -2.05
N VAL A 50 1.61 -8.15 -1.55
CA VAL A 50 1.95 -6.72 -1.67
C VAL A 50 3.17 -6.44 -2.55
N VAL A 51 3.55 -7.36 -3.42
CA VAL A 51 4.73 -7.19 -4.27
C VAL A 51 4.57 -5.99 -5.20
N GLU A 52 3.49 -5.93 -5.98
CA GLU A 52 3.22 -4.82 -6.91
C GLU A 52 3.04 -3.51 -6.15
N LEU A 53 2.29 -3.52 -5.06
CA LEU A 53 2.10 -2.34 -4.22
C LEU A 53 3.44 -1.80 -3.70
N SER A 54 4.33 -2.67 -3.23
CA SER A 54 5.65 -2.26 -2.73
C SER A 54 6.52 -1.67 -3.84
N ILE A 55 6.52 -2.29 -5.02
CA ILE A 55 7.23 -1.78 -6.20
C ILE A 55 6.67 -0.39 -6.57
N ALA A 56 5.34 -0.24 -6.64
CA ALA A 56 4.69 1.01 -6.98
C ALA A 56 5.02 2.13 -5.98
N LEU A 57 5.03 1.83 -4.68
CA LEU A 57 5.41 2.77 -3.64
C LEU A 57 6.83 3.29 -3.83
N HIS A 58 7.81 2.40 -4.13
CA HIS A 58 9.19 2.80 -4.38
C HIS A 58 9.41 3.42 -5.76
N TYR A 59 8.53 3.14 -6.73
CA TYR A 59 8.53 3.81 -8.02
C TYR A 59 8.08 5.28 -7.90
N VAL A 60 7.06 5.55 -7.07
CA VAL A 60 6.44 6.88 -6.95
C VAL A 60 7.14 7.75 -5.90
N PHE A 61 7.41 7.23 -4.71
CA PHE A 61 7.95 7.99 -3.59
C PHE A 61 9.48 7.89 -3.47
N GLU A 62 10.07 8.90 -2.83
CA GLU A 62 11.53 9.03 -2.67
C GLU A 62 11.97 8.76 -1.24
N THR A 63 12.04 7.48 -0.85
CA THR A 63 12.59 7.12 0.46
C THR A 63 14.12 7.25 0.48
N PRO A 64 14.74 7.69 1.58
CA PRO A 64 14.17 7.94 2.91
C PRO A 64 13.58 9.34 3.10
N LYS A 65 13.61 10.23 2.10
CA LYS A 65 13.01 11.56 2.18
C LYS A 65 11.53 11.47 2.45
N ASP A 66 10.76 10.82 1.55
CA ASP A 66 9.37 10.46 1.81
C ASP A 66 9.31 9.30 2.82
N LYS A 67 8.29 9.27 3.65
CA LYS A 67 8.14 8.31 4.74
C LYS A 67 7.11 7.25 4.38
N LEU A 68 7.56 6.00 4.27
CA LEU A 68 6.67 4.84 4.19
C LEU A 68 6.53 4.23 5.58
N VAL A 69 5.31 4.22 6.09
CA VAL A 69 4.96 3.69 7.43
C VAL A 69 4.09 2.46 7.23
N TRP A 70 4.57 1.31 7.65
CA TRP A 70 3.90 0.02 7.49
C TRP A 70 3.24 -0.39 8.80
N ASP A 71 1.94 -0.66 8.79
CA ASP A 71 1.27 -1.20 9.97
C ASP A 71 1.70 -2.65 10.21
N VAL A 72 1.97 -3.03 11.44
CA VAL A 72 2.66 -4.28 11.81
C VAL A 72 4.02 -4.42 11.15
N SER A 73 4.11 -4.15 9.86
CA SER A 73 5.26 -4.27 8.95
C SER A 73 5.74 -5.70 8.67
N HIS A 74 4.94 -6.71 9.00
CA HIS A 74 5.22 -8.10 8.65
C HIS A 74 5.18 -8.34 7.12
N GLN A 75 4.57 -7.45 6.35
CA GLN A 75 4.49 -7.42 4.89
C GLN A 75 5.59 -6.56 4.24
N ALA A 76 6.62 -6.12 4.99
CA ALA A 76 7.65 -5.19 4.51
C ALA A 76 8.92 -5.88 3.96
N TYR A 77 8.87 -7.17 3.61
CA TYR A 77 10.06 -7.86 3.08
C TYR A 77 10.45 -7.36 1.69
N VAL A 78 9.47 -7.06 0.85
CA VAL A 78 9.70 -6.44 -0.46
C VAL A 78 10.35 -5.06 -0.30
N HIS A 79 9.89 -4.26 0.64
CA HIS A 79 10.52 -2.99 1.00
C HIS A 79 12.00 -3.18 1.39
N LYS A 80 12.34 -4.22 2.15
CA LYS A 80 13.73 -4.53 2.48
C LYS A 80 14.57 -4.88 1.25
N LEU A 81 14.02 -5.71 0.34
CA LEU A 81 14.70 -6.09 -0.91
C LEU A 81 15.01 -4.86 -1.77
N LEU A 82 14.10 -3.90 -1.85
CA LEU A 82 14.21 -2.70 -2.68
C LEU A 82 15.03 -1.56 -2.04
N THR A 83 15.40 -1.69 -0.76
CA THR A 83 16.10 -0.66 0.03
C THR A 83 17.48 -1.09 0.51
N GLY A 84 18.26 -1.72 -0.39
CA GLY A 84 19.68 -2.02 -0.17
C GLY A 84 19.97 -3.28 0.67
N ARG A 85 18.95 -4.03 1.08
CA ARG A 85 19.11 -5.18 1.99
C ARG A 85 19.01 -6.54 1.31
N LYS A 86 18.92 -6.60 -0.04
CA LYS A 86 18.78 -7.87 -0.77
C LYS A 86 19.90 -8.87 -0.48
N HIS A 87 21.14 -8.42 -0.37
CA HIS A 87 22.28 -9.29 -0.09
C HIS A 87 22.25 -9.90 1.32
N ARG A 88 21.59 -9.22 2.26
CA ARG A 88 21.35 -9.72 3.62
C ARG A 88 20.01 -10.44 3.76
N PHE A 89 19.17 -10.43 2.74
CA PHE A 89 17.81 -10.98 2.81
C PHE A 89 17.79 -12.48 3.19
N PRO A 90 18.76 -13.33 2.76
CA PRO A 90 18.86 -14.71 3.24
C PRO A 90 19.02 -14.87 4.76
N THR A 91 19.33 -13.79 5.49
CA THR A 91 19.43 -13.80 6.96
C THR A 91 18.17 -13.32 7.67
N ILE A 92 17.06 -13.11 6.93
CA ILE A 92 15.82 -12.59 7.54
C ILE A 92 15.31 -13.52 8.64
N ARG A 93 14.96 -12.96 9.80
CA ARG A 93 14.48 -13.66 10.99
C ARG A 93 15.49 -14.64 11.64
N THR A 94 16.75 -14.55 11.27
CA THR A 94 17.82 -15.30 11.98
C THR A 94 18.49 -14.41 13.03
N THR A 95 19.12 -15.02 14.02
CA THR A 95 19.87 -14.30 15.06
C THR A 95 20.99 -13.46 14.43
N GLY A 96 21.02 -12.17 14.71
CA GLY A 96 21.98 -11.23 14.12
C GLY A 96 21.71 -10.87 12.65
N GLY A 97 20.68 -11.46 12.04
CA GLY A 97 20.24 -11.17 10.68
C GLY A 97 19.24 -10.03 10.59
N LEU A 98 18.54 -9.96 9.45
CA LEU A 98 17.50 -8.95 9.23
C LEU A 98 16.25 -9.25 10.07
N SER A 99 15.67 -8.17 10.65
CA SER A 99 14.40 -8.25 11.37
C SER A 99 13.25 -8.68 10.44
N GLY A 100 12.28 -9.42 10.98
CA GLY A 100 11.02 -9.75 10.29
C GLY A 100 10.04 -8.57 10.22
N PHE A 101 10.42 -7.39 10.74
CA PHE A 101 9.65 -6.16 10.76
C PHE A 101 10.55 -4.99 10.37
N THR A 102 9.95 -3.82 10.09
CA THR A 102 10.75 -2.59 9.92
C THR A 102 11.43 -2.21 11.23
N LEU A 103 12.68 -1.79 11.14
CA LEU A 103 13.50 -1.46 12.28
C LEU A 103 14.42 -0.27 11.95
N ARG A 104 14.21 0.88 12.62
CA ARG A 104 14.92 2.13 12.36
C ARG A 104 16.45 2.04 12.48
N THR A 105 16.93 1.13 13.32
CA THR A 105 18.39 0.87 13.46
C THR A 105 18.95 -0.01 12.34
N GLU A 106 18.09 -0.61 11.50
CA GLU A 106 18.48 -1.48 10.39
C GLU A 106 18.66 -0.69 9.09
N SER A 107 17.83 0.33 8.87
CA SER A 107 17.84 1.14 7.64
C SER A 107 17.19 2.51 7.85
N GLU A 108 17.75 3.53 7.22
CA GLU A 108 17.13 4.87 7.16
C GLU A 108 15.81 4.90 6.40
N HIS A 109 15.55 3.91 5.55
CA HIS A 109 14.27 3.74 4.83
C HIS A 109 13.16 3.23 5.74
N ASP A 110 13.46 2.68 6.91
CA ASP A 110 12.48 2.22 7.89
C ASP A 110 12.06 3.40 8.78
N ALA A 111 11.09 4.20 8.29
CA ALA A 111 10.65 5.43 8.95
C ALA A 111 10.08 5.18 10.36
N PHE A 112 9.50 4.00 10.60
CA PHE A 112 8.89 3.60 11.87
C PHE A 112 9.19 2.14 12.18
N GLY A 113 9.62 1.86 13.40
CA GLY A 113 9.77 0.50 13.92
C GLY A 113 8.40 -0.03 14.35
N ALA A 114 8.01 -1.19 13.83
CA ALA A 114 6.70 -1.75 14.05
C ALA A 114 6.75 -3.21 14.54
N GLY A 115 5.63 -3.88 14.57
CA GLY A 115 5.40 -5.24 15.09
C GLY A 115 4.04 -5.36 15.77
N HIS A 116 3.42 -4.21 16.09
CA HIS A 116 2.10 -4.11 16.71
C HIS A 116 1.08 -3.53 15.72
N ALA A 117 -0.08 -4.18 15.62
CA ALA A 117 -1.17 -3.75 14.75
C ALA A 117 -1.82 -2.44 15.22
N GLY A 118 -2.28 -1.62 14.26
CA GLY A 118 -3.04 -0.40 14.49
C GLY A 118 -2.19 0.83 14.81
N THR A 119 -0.86 0.70 14.95
CA THR A 119 0.01 1.81 15.40
C THR A 119 0.45 2.75 14.27
N ALA A 120 0.43 2.29 13.03
CA ALA A 120 1.01 3.03 11.91
C ALA A 120 0.25 4.31 11.55
N LEU A 121 -1.08 4.31 11.64
CA LEU A 121 -1.89 5.51 11.36
C LEU A 121 -1.53 6.66 12.31
N SER A 122 -1.43 6.39 13.60
CA SER A 122 -1.02 7.39 14.61
C SER A 122 0.42 7.86 14.41
N ALA A 123 1.35 6.94 14.09
CA ALA A 123 2.73 7.29 13.80
C ALA A 123 2.85 8.20 12.56
N ALA A 124 2.15 7.84 11.47
CA ALA A 124 2.12 8.62 10.24
C ALA A 124 1.48 10.00 10.47
N LEU A 125 0.40 10.08 11.25
CA LEU A 125 -0.23 11.35 11.62
C LEU A 125 0.76 12.26 12.38
N GLY A 126 1.50 11.72 13.35
CA GLY A 126 2.54 12.45 14.05
C GLY A 126 3.65 12.97 13.14
N MET A 127 4.07 12.15 12.15
CA MET A 127 5.04 12.55 11.13
C MET A 127 4.49 13.68 10.23
N CYS A 128 3.22 13.60 9.82
CA CYS A 128 2.54 14.67 9.08
C CYS A 128 2.49 15.98 9.88
N ALA A 129 2.07 15.92 11.13
CA ALA A 129 2.02 17.09 12.02
C ALA A 129 3.40 17.74 12.19
N ALA A 130 4.45 16.92 12.37
CA ALA A 130 5.82 17.42 12.48
C ALA A 130 6.33 18.04 11.17
N ARG A 131 6.03 17.41 10.02
CA ARG A 131 6.33 17.94 8.69
C ARG A 131 5.68 19.30 8.48
N ASP A 132 4.37 19.40 8.76
CA ASP A 132 3.60 20.62 8.51
C ASP A 132 4.08 21.78 9.40
N ARG A 133 4.43 21.50 10.67
CA ARG A 133 5.05 22.49 11.57
C ARG A 133 6.41 22.98 11.11
N ARG A 134 7.21 22.13 10.45
CA ARG A 134 8.51 22.51 9.88
C ARG A 134 8.38 23.21 8.53
N GLY A 135 7.19 23.25 7.92
CA GLY A 135 6.99 23.76 6.57
C GLY A 135 7.64 22.91 5.47
N SER A 136 8.00 21.67 5.79
CA SER A 136 8.63 20.76 4.83
C SER A 136 7.58 20.04 3.96
N ARG A 137 8.01 19.42 2.86
CA ARG A 137 7.09 18.95 1.80
C ARG A 137 7.16 17.47 1.50
N GLU A 138 7.92 16.69 2.26
CA GLU A 138 7.99 15.24 2.09
C GLU A 138 6.60 14.60 2.24
N HIS A 139 6.38 13.51 1.50
CA HIS A 139 5.17 12.73 1.63
C HIS A 139 5.28 11.74 2.80
N VAL A 140 4.16 11.52 3.46
CA VAL A 140 4.00 10.46 4.46
C VAL A 140 2.92 9.54 3.98
N VAL A 141 3.27 8.29 3.72
CA VAL A 141 2.38 7.24 3.24
C VAL A 141 2.27 6.16 4.29
N CYS A 142 1.05 5.90 4.74
CA CYS A 142 0.74 4.85 5.72
C CYS A 142 0.10 3.67 5.01
N VAL A 143 0.75 2.51 5.03
CA VAL A 143 0.19 1.25 4.53
C VAL A 143 -0.35 0.46 5.71
N PHE A 144 -1.65 0.20 5.71
CA PHE A 144 -2.34 -0.51 6.79
C PHE A 144 -3.34 -1.52 6.22
N GLY A 145 -3.50 -2.63 6.92
CA GLY A 145 -4.43 -3.70 6.51
C GLY A 145 -5.87 -3.42 6.95
N ASP A 146 -6.80 -4.10 6.30
CA ASP A 146 -8.22 -4.11 6.64
C ASP A 146 -8.47 -4.53 8.11
N ALA A 147 -7.73 -5.52 8.61
CA ALA A 147 -7.77 -5.93 10.01
C ALA A 147 -7.26 -4.85 10.98
N ALA A 148 -6.36 -3.97 10.55
CA ALA A 148 -5.86 -2.87 11.39
C ALA A 148 -6.96 -1.86 11.74
N LEU A 149 -7.99 -1.73 10.89
CA LEU A 149 -9.15 -0.88 11.16
C LEU A 149 -10.00 -1.36 12.35
N THR A 150 -9.83 -2.60 12.79
CA THR A 150 -10.55 -3.08 13.99
C THR A 150 -9.92 -2.64 15.30
N ASN A 151 -8.74 -2.03 15.27
CA ASN A 151 -8.07 -1.50 16.46
C ASN A 151 -8.59 -0.11 16.82
N GLY A 152 -8.91 0.13 18.08
CA GLY A 152 -9.39 1.44 18.56
C GLY A 152 -8.43 2.59 18.26
N ILE A 153 -7.12 2.36 18.40
CA ILE A 153 -6.08 3.36 18.11
C ILE A 153 -6.05 3.78 16.62
N SER A 154 -6.47 2.90 15.70
CA SER A 154 -6.63 3.25 14.29
C SER A 154 -7.77 4.25 14.07
N PHE A 155 -8.89 4.05 14.75
CA PHE A 155 -10.02 4.98 14.73
C PHE A 155 -9.68 6.32 15.37
N GLU A 156 -8.92 6.30 16.48
CA GLU A 156 -8.42 7.52 17.12
C GLU A 156 -7.57 8.34 16.15
N ALA A 157 -6.68 7.70 15.40
CA ALA A 157 -5.88 8.37 14.38
C ALA A 157 -6.76 8.92 13.24
N LEU A 158 -7.66 8.10 12.67
CA LEU A 158 -8.57 8.51 11.60
C LEU A 158 -9.40 9.73 11.98
N ASN A 159 -9.93 9.75 13.21
CA ASN A 159 -10.70 10.87 13.76
C ASN A 159 -9.91 12.19 13.81
N ASN A 160 -8.59 12.13 13.88
CA ASN A 160 -7.73 13.30 14.03
C ASN A 160 -7.03 13.74 12.73
N ILE A 161 -6.98 12.90 11.69
CA ILE A 161 -6.19 13.17 10.47
C ILE A 161 -6.65 14.47 9.79
N SER A 162 -7.94 14.60 9.48
CA SER A 162 -8.47 15.75 8.71
C SER A 162 -8.33 17.08 9.44
N HIS A 163 -8.28 17.07 10.77
CA HIS A 163 -8.07 18.25 11.60
C HIS A 163 -6.59 18.62 11.79
N THR A 164 -5.69 17.64 11.65
CA THR A 164 -4.26 17.82 11.96
C THR A 164 -3.44 18.15 10.72
N THR A 165 -3.77 17.57 9.57
CA THR A 165 -2.95 17.70 8.36
C THR A 165 -3.81 17.69 7.10
N ARG A 166 -3.34 18.39 6.06
CA ARG A 166 -3.97 18.34 4.73
C ARG A 166 -3.36 17.30 3.81
N ARG A 167 -2.12 16.87 4.04
CA ARG A 167 -1.43 15.95 3.13
C ARG A 167 -1.06 14.65 3.85
N PHE A 168 -2.01 13.76 3.90
CA PHE A 168 -1.86 12.40 4.40
C PHE A 168 -2.27 11.41 3.30
N ILE A 169 -1.47 10.38 3.07
CA ILE A 169 -1.80 9.31 2.13
C ILE A 169 -1.91 8.02 2.91
N GLY A 170 -3.11 7.49 3.01
CA GLY A 170 -3.38 6.16 3.54
C GLY A 170 -3.53 5.16 2.38
N VAL A 171 -2.91 3.99 2.49
CA VAL A 171 -3.10 2.86 1.59
C VAL A 171 -3.70 1.73 2.41
N LEU A 172 -5.00 1.52 2.24
CA LEU A 172 -5.73 0.40 2.82
C LEU A 172 -5.49 -0.81 1.93
N ASN A 173 -4.65 -1.73 2.41
CA ASN A 173 -4.39 -3.01 1.77
C ASN A 173 -5.42 -4.03 2.25
N ASP A 174 -6.44 -4.28 1.45
CA ASP A 174 -7.53 -5.19 1.76
C ASP A 174 -7.33 -6.52 1.03
N ASN A 175 -7.19 -7.58 1.80
CA ASN A 175 -7.12 -8.96 1.30
C ASN A 175 -8.11 -9.89 2.01
N GLU A 176 -9.06 -9.31 2.75
CA GLU A 176 -10.11 -10.00 3.53
C GLU A 176 -9.60 -10.91 4.66
N PHE A 177 -8.28 -10.91 4.91
CA PHE A 177 -7.65 -11.77 5.91
C PHE A 177 -6.74 -10.98 6.85
N SER A 178 -6.88 -11.30 8.15
CA SER A 178 -5.79 -11.09 9.10
C SER A 178 -4.93 -12.38 9.17
N ILE A 179 -4.86 -13.05 10.30
CA ILE A 179 -4.37 -14.44 10.38
C ILE A 179 -5.44 -15.36 9.77
N ALA A 180 -6.69 -15.26 10.24
CA ALA A 180 -7.89 -15.88 9.68
C ALA A 180 -8.73 -14.87 8.89
N LYS A 181 -9.82 -15.31 8.29
CA LYS A 181 -10.79 -14.43 7.61
C LYS A 181 -11.34 -13.40 8.58
N ASN A 182 -11.37 -12.13 8.16
CA ASN A 182 -11.88 -11.04 9.00
C ASN A 182 -13.37 -11.17 9.26
N VAL A 183 -13.77 -10.78 10.47
CA VAL A 183 -15.17 -10.80 10.94
C VAL A 183 -15.58 -9.46 11.54
N GLY A 184 -16.87 -9.25 11.74
CA GLY A 184 -17.41 -8.06 12.40
C GLY A 184 -17.87 -6.97 11.43
N ALA A 185 -18.38 -5.86 11.99
CA ALA A 185 -19.02 -4.80 11.23
C ALA A 185 -18.11 -4.10 10.24
N ILE A 186 -16.83 -3.92 10.57
CA ILE A 186 -15.85 -3.28 9.68
C ILE A 186 -15.60 -4.16 8.45
N SER A 187 -15.43 -5.47 8.62
CA SER A 187 -15.27 -6.40 7.50
C SER A 187 -16.50 -6.37 6.58
N HIS A 188 -17.72 -6.41 7.17
CA HIS A 188 -18.96 -6.27 6.40
C HIS A 188 -19.05 -4.94 5.67
N TYR A 189 -18.60 -3.86 6.30
CA TYR A 189 -18.60 -2.54 5.69
C TYR A 189 -17.64 -2.48 4.47
N LEU A 190 -16.40 -2.97 4.61
CA LEU A 190 -15.43 -3.00 3.51
C LEU A 190 -15.94 -3.89 2.36
N HIS A 191 -16.48 -5.07 2.68
CA HIS A 191 -17.10 -5.95 1.67
C HIS A 191 -18.25 -5.26 0.92
N LYS A 192 -19.07 -4.48 1.63
CA LYS A 192 -20.12 -3.66 1.01
C LYS A 192 -19.56 -2.60 0.04
N LEU A 193 -18.43 -1.97 0.37
CA LEU A 193 -17.76 -1.03 -0.54
C LEU A 193 -17.29 -1.73 -1.82
N ILE A 194 -16.66 -2.89 -1.68
CA ILE A 194 -16.16 -3.69 -2.83
C ILE A 194 -17.31 -4.11 -3.75
N THR A 195 -18.45 -4.47 -3.21
CA THR A 195 -19.59 -5.01 -3.98
C THR A 195 -20.59 -3.95 -4.45
N HIS A 196 -20.48 -2.69 -3.97
CA HIS A 196 -21.46 -1.66 -4.27
C HIS A 196 -21.35 -1.16 -5.72
N PRO A 197 -22.43 -1.20 -6.54
CA PRO A 197 -22.37 -0.88 -7.97
C PRO A 197 -21.85 0.53 -8.29
N ARG A 198 -22.19 1.53 -7.47
CA ARG A 198 -21.74 2.93 -7.67
C ARG A 198 -20.23 3.06 -7.51
N TYR A 199 -19.64 2.44 -6.47
CA TYR A 199 -18.20 2.51 -6.25
C TYR A 199 -17.43 1.72 -7.32
N ASN A 200 -17.92 0.57 -7.72
CA ASN A 200 -17.34 -0.20 -8.83
C ASN A 200 -17.40 0.56 -10.16
N GLN A 201 -18.45 1.33 -10.40
CA GLN A 201 -18.53 2.18 -11.60
C GLN A 201 -17.54 3.36 -11.51
N LEU A 202 -17.50 4.06 -10.38
CA LEU A 202 -16.55 5.16 -10.14
C LEU A 202 -15.10 4.70 -10.21
N ALA A 203 -14.79 3.55 -9.62
CA ALA A 203 -13.46 2.96 -9.71
C ALA A 203 -13.05 2.68 -11.17
N ARG A 204 -13.94 2.04 -11.96
CA ARG A 204 -13.70 1.80 -13.39
C ARG A 204 -13.60 3.08 -14.22
N ASP A 205 -14.38 4.09 -13.91
CA ASP A 205 -14.34 5.38 -14.63
C ASP A 205 -13.06 6.14 -14.27
N PHE A 206 -12.62 6.08 -13.03
CA PHE A 206 -11.33 6.62 -12.59
C PHE A 206 -10.15 5.87 -13.21
N GLU A 207 -10.20 4.56 -13.23
CA GLU A 207 -9.22 3.70 -13.90
C GLU A 207 -9.09 4.07 -15.39
N ARG A 208 -10.21 4.16 -16.11
CA ARG A 208 -10.22 4.60 -17.52
C ARG A 208 -9.66 6.00 -17.71
N PHE A 209 -9.93 6.90 -16.78
CA PHE A 209 -9.37 8.26 -16.79
C PHE A 209 -7.84 8.21 -16.63
N LEU A 210 -7.32 7.48 -15.65
CA LEU A 210 -5.88 7.35 -15.42
C LEU A 210 -5.17 6.70 -16.62
N LEU A 211 -5.75 5.67 -17.22
CA LEU A 211 -5.18 4.97 -18.38
C LEU A 211 -5.14 5.84 -19.64
N ARG A 212 -5.95 6.89 -19.75
CA ARG A 212 -5.94 7.83 -20.88
C ARG A 212 -4.90 8.94 -20.73
N LEU A 213 -4.32 9.13 -19.56
CA LEU A 213 -3.31 10.16 -19.33
C LEU A 213 -1.94 9.68 -19.81
N PRO A 214 -1.21 10.46 -20.62
CA PRO A 214 0.15 10.13 -21.03
C PRO A 214 1.09 10.03 -19.82
N LYS A 215 1.97 9.05 -19.82
CA LYS A 215 2.82 8.66 -18.67
C LYS A 215 3.68 9.76 -18.03
N GLY A 216 3.96 10.84 -18.68
CA GLY A 216 4.75 11.96 -18.14
C GLY A 216 3.92 13.21 -17.80
N GLU A 217 2.67 13.26 -18.24
CA GLU A 217 1.82 14.44 -18.11
C GLU A 217 0.86 14.37 -16.92
N ILE A 218 0.72 13.20 -16.26
CA ILE A 218 -0.18 13.02 -15.11
C ILE A 218 0.22 13.98 -13.99
N ALA A 219 1.49 13.98 -13.63
CA ALA A 219 1.99 14.86 -12.57
C ALA A 219 1.97 16.35 -12.97
N LEU A 220 2.31 16.69 -14.23
CA LEU A 220 2.37 18.07 -14.68
C LEU A 220 0.99 18.69 -14.92
N LYS A 221 0.06 17.97 -15.55
CA LYS A 221 -1.29 18.45 -15.82
C LYS A 221 -2.15 18.54 -14.57
N LEU A 222 -1.95 17.64 -13.59
CA LEU A 222 -2.65 17.70 -12.32
C LEU A 222 -2.06 18.77 -11.39
N ALA A 223 -0.76 19.01 -11.41
CA ALA A 223 -0.13 20.08 -10.63
C ALA A 223 -0.56 21.48 -11.08
N HIS A 224 -0.74 21.71 -12.39
CA HIS A 224 -1.23 23.00 -12.93
C HIS A 224 -2.75 23.19 -12.83
N LYS A 225 -3.52 22.11 -12.64
CA LYS A 225 -5.00 22.16 -12.54
C LYS A 225 -5.53 21.89 -11.15
N ALA A 226 -4.67 21.68 -10.15
CA ALA A 226 -5.11 21.46 -8.77
C ALA A 226 -5.89 22.67 -8.19
N GLU A 227 -5.65 23.88 -8.69
CA GLU A 227 -6.43 25.09 -8.30
C GLU A 227 -7.77 25.25 -9.03
N GLU A 228 -7.92 24.75 -10.27
CA GLU A 228 -9.15 24.97 -11.04
C GLU A 228 -9.88 23.69 -11.48
N GLY A 229 -9.33 22.51 -11.30
CA GLY A 229 -9.68 21.61 -12.33
C GLY A 229 -9.89 20.14 -12.08
N PHE A 230 -9.94 19.61 -10.88
CA PHE A 230 -10.49 18.26 -10.74
C PHE A 230 -11.95 18.21 -11.26
N LYS A 231 -12.73 19.28 -11.04
CA LYS A 231 -14.06 19.45 -11.63
C LYS A 231 -14.01 19.53 -13.17
N GLY A 232 -13.05 20.24 -13.73
CA GLY A 232 -12.92 20.41 -15.20
C GLY A 232 -12.38 19.19 -15.93
N ALA A 233 -11.44 18.45 -15.34
CA ALA A 233 -10.87 17.24 -15.95
C ALA A 233 -11.91 16.09 -16.04
N LEU A 234 -12.77 15.96 -15.03
CA LEU A 234 -13.86 14.99 -15.01
C LEU A 234 -15.02 15.36 -15.94
N THR A 235 -15.32 16.67 -16.09
CA THR A 235 -16.34 17.12 -17.05
C THR A 235 -15.91 16.94 -18.50
N GLY A 236 -14.61 17.11 -18.81
CA GLY A 236 -14.05 16.87 -20.15
C GLY A 236 -14.10 15.40 -20.60
N VAL A 237 -14.28 14.47 -19.68
CA VAL A 237 -14.42 13.01 -19.96
C VAL A 237 -15.87 12.54 -19.91
N GLY A 238 -16.84 13.47 -19.72
CA GLY A 238 -18.27 13.14 -19.64
C GLY A 238 -18.68 12.51 -18.30
N LEU A 239 -17.83 12.54 -17.29
CA LEU A 239 -18.16 12.15 -15.93
C LEU A 239 -18.95 13.29 -15.27
N LYS A 240 -20.18 13.03 -14.87
CA LYS A 240 -21.00 14.05 -14.19
C LYS A 240 -20.35 14.43 -12.84
N PRO A 241 -20.24 15.76 -12.55
CA PRO A 241 -19.62 16.23 -11.30
C PRO A 241 -20.23 15.68 -10.01
N ALA A 242 -21.48 15.25 -10.05
CA ALA A 242 -22.22 14.70 -8.92
C ALA A 242 -21.60 13.41 -8.30
N ALA A 243 -20.73 12.73 -9.03
CA ALA A 243 -20.06 11.49 -8.55
C ALA A 243 -18.77 11.77 -7.79
N VAL A 244 -18.25 12.99 -7.86
CA VAL A 244 -17.00 13.45 -7.23
C VAL A 244 -17.24 14.79 -6.52
N GLN A 245 -18.49 15.13 -6.25
CA GLN A 245 -18.82 16.29 -5.45
C GLN A 245 -18.47 15.96 -4.00
N LEU A 246 -17.18 16.12 -3.72
CA LEU A 246 -16.69 16.26 -2.37
C LEU A 246 -17.30 17.58 -1.87
N ASP A 247 -18.13 17.49 -0.87
CA ASP A 247 -18.62 18.66 -0.17
C ASP A 247 -17.44 19.27 0.60
N VAL A 248 -16.70 20.15 -0.08
CA VAL A 248 -15.52 20.84 0.47
C VAL A 248 -15.93 21.78 1.59
N ASP A 249 -17.22 22.12 1.67
CA ASP A 249 -17.75 23.12 2.59
C ASP A 249 -18.47 22.52 3.81
N GLY A 250 -18.50 21.18 3.97
CA GLY A 250 -19.10 20.52 5.15
C GLY A 250 -20.62 20.75 5.27
N ARG A 251 -21.31 21.13 4.19
CA ARG A 251 -22.77 21.29 4.17
C ARG A 251 -23.40 20.10 3.48
N GLY A 252 -23.87 19.16 4.29
CA GLY A 252 -24.52 17.91 3.97
C GLY A 252 -25.29 17.84 2.64
N GLY A 253 -24.59 17.42 1.60
CA GLY A 253 -25.21 16.67 0.52
C GLY A 253 -25.53 15.27 1.05
N GLN A 254 -26.57 14.60 0.59
CA GLN A 254 -27.01 13.28 1.05
C GLN A 254 -25.79 12.36 1.31
N GLY A 255 -25.52 12.05 2.59
CA GLY A 255 -24.28 11.54 3.13
C GLY A 255 -23.58 10.49 2.25
N SER A 256 -22.29 10.65 2.07
CA SER A 256 -21.47 9.63 1.45
C SER A 256 -21.57 8.36 2.30
N PRO A 257 -21.89 7.18 1.73
CA PRO A 257 -21.90 5.95 2.53
C PRO A 257 -20.48 5.50 2.93
N VAL A 258 -19.44 6.28 2.61
CA VAL A 258 -18.06 5.93 2.92
C VAL A 258 -17.62 6.59 4.21
N MET A 259 -17.37 5.78 5.21
CA MET A 259 -16.92 6.21 6.55
C MET A 259 -15.70 7.15 6.50
N PHE A 260 -14.75 6.92 5.57
CA PHE A 260 -13.58 7.76 5.45
C PHE A 260 -13.92 9.19 5.01
N GLU A 261 -14.90 9.35 4.12
CA GLU A 261 -15.35 10.67 3.65
C GLU A 261 -16.11 11.42 4.75
N GLU A 262 -16.90 10.73 5.56
CA GLU A 262 -17.54 11.32 6.74
C GLU A 262 -16.51 11.78 7.80
N MET A 263 -15.32 11.17 7.83
CA MET A 263 -14.19 11.57 8.65
C MET A 263 -13.31 12.65 7.99
N GLY A 264 -13.71 13.17 6.82
CA GLY A 264 -12.96 14.21 6.09
C GLY A 264 -11.74 13.69 5.32
N LEU A 265 -11.66 12.40 5.07
CA LEU A 265 -10.63 11.80 4.23
C LEU A 265 -11.22 11.42 2.87
N ARG A 266 -10.62 11.89 1.80
CA ARG A 266 -11.00 11.46 0.46
C ARG A 266 -10.81 9.95 0.31
N TYR A 267 -11.80 9.26 -0.24
CA TYR A 267 -11.71 7.83 -0.52
C TYR A 267 -11.54 7.59 -2.02
N LEU A 268 -10.61 6.70 -2.37
CA LEU A 268 -10.31 6.31 -3.73
C LEU A 268 -10.19 4.78 -3.82
N GLY A 269 -10.97 4.18 -4.68
CA GLY A 269 -10.99 2.73 -4.87
C GLY A 269 -12.40 2.12 -4.76
N PRO A 270 -12.49 0.79 -4.64
CA PRO A 270 -11.35 -0.13 -4.60
C PRO A 270 -10.66 -0.29 -5.97
N ILE A 271 -9.34 -0.49 -5.98
CA ILE A 271 -8.55 -0.76 -7.17
C ILE A 271 -7.85 -2.12 -7.07
N ASP A 272 -7.53 -2.75 -8.21
CA ASP A 272 -6.73 -3.96 -8.24
C ASP A 272 -5.27 -3.64 -7.86
N GLY A 273 -4.81 -4.17 -6.73
CA GLY A 273 -3.45 -3.98 -6.22
C GLY A 273 -2.38 -4.75 -7.00
N HIS A 274 -2.78 -5.59 -7.93
CA HIS A 274 -1.90 -6.36 -8.81
C HIS A 274 -1.77 -5.76 -10.21
N ASP A 275 -2.59 -4.76 -10.55
CA ASP A 275 -2.40 -3.93 -11.74
C ASP A 275 -1.38 -2.83 -11.44
N LEU A 276 -0.10 -3.15 -11.68
CA LEU A 276 1.01 -2.26 -11.37
C LEU A 276 0.91 -0.88 -12.04
N PRO A 277 0.54 -0.74 -13.34
CA PRO A 277 0.26 0.56 -13.96
C PRO A 277 -0.83 1.35 -13.25
N LEU A 278 -1.93 0.70 -12.88
CA LEU A 278 -3.05 1.34 -12.18
C LEU A 278 -2.62 1.82 -10.78
N VAL A 279 -1.92 0.98 -10.01
CA VAL A 279 -1.44 1.33 -8.68
C VAL A 279 -0.46 2.51 -8.74
N ILE A 280 0.51 2.50 -9.67
CA ILE A 280 1.45 3.62 -9.88
C ILE A 280 0.69 4.91 -10.21
N SER A 281 -0.22 4.86 -11.20
CA SER A 281 -0.98 6.03 -11.61
C SER A 281 -1.84 6.60 -10.48
N THR A 282 -2.42 5.73 -9.66
CA THR A 282 -3.23 6.12 -8.49
C THR A 282 -2.37 6.78 -7.40
N LEU A 283 -1.18 6.24 -7.13
CA LEU A 283 -0.25 6.82 -6.16
C LEU A 283 0.32 8.17 -6.64
N GLU A 284 0.62 8.31 -7.94
CA GLU A 284 1.02 9.59 -8.53
C GLU A 284 -0.11 10.64 -8.40
N PHE A 285 -1.36 10.25 -8.64
CA PHE A 285 -2.50 11.12 -8.40
C PHE A 285 -2.59 11.53 -6.91
N ALA A 286 -2.52 10.57 -5.99
CA ALA A 286 -2.59 10.85 -4.55
C ALA A 286 -1.47 11.79 -4.07
N LYS A 287 -0.29 11.71 -4.69
CA LYS A 287 0.84 12.60 -4.43
C LYS A 287 0.55 14.07 -4.73
N THR A 288 -0.39 14.35 -5.65
CA THR A 288 -0.82 15.71 -6.00
C THR A 288 -1.94 16.25 -5.11
N CYS A 289 -2.55 15.40 -4.28
CA CYS A 289 -3.66 15.80 -3.44
C CYS A 289 -3.18 16.66 -2.25
N ASP A 290 -3.91 17.74 -2.02
CA ASP A 290 -3.73 18.64 -0.85
C ASP A 290 -4.70 18.33 0.30
N HIS A 291 -5.44 17.23 0.17
CA HIS A 291 -6.37 16.71 1.18
C HIS A 291 -5.96 15.32 1.63
N PRO A 292 -6.27 14.93 2.87
CA PRO A 292 -6.06 13.55 3.31
C PRO A 292 -6.81 12.58 2.40
N ILE A 293 -6.13 11.52 1.96
CA ILE A 293 -6.67 10.54 1.04
C ILE A 293 -6.42 9.12 1.54
N VAL A 294 -7.41 8.25 1.39
CA VAL A 294 -7.30 6.80 1.59
C VAL A 294 -7.51 6.11 0.24
N ILE A 295 -6.50 5.37 -0.20
CA ILE A 295 -6.55 4.50 -1.38
C ILE A 295 -6.87 3.09 -0.90
N HIS A 296 -8.00 2.54 -1.35
CA HIS A 296 -8.39 1.17 -1.06
C HIS A 296 -7.87 0.25 -2.17
N VAL A 297 -6.94 -0.63 -1.81
CA VAL A 297 -6.23 -1.52 -2.73
C VAL A 297 -6.59 -2.96 -2.39
N LEU A 298 -7.18 -3.66 -3.36
CA LEU A 298 -7.49 -5.09 -3.22
C LEU A 298 -6.28 -5.92 -3.60
N THR A 299 -5.85 -6.80 -2.71
CA THR A 299 -4.71 -7.69 -2.93
C THR A 299 -5.06 -9.14 -2.64
N GLN A 300 -4.28 -10.06 -3.18
CA GLN A 300 -4.46 -11.49 -2.96
C GLN A 300 -3.30 -12.05 -2.14
N LYS A 301 -3.60 -12.39 -0.89
CA LYS A 301 -2.64 -13.05 0.00
C LYS A 301 -2.12 -14.35 -0.61
N GLY A 302 -0.80 -14.49 -0.70
CA GLY A 302 -0.18 -15.68 -1.31
C GLY A 302 -0.09 -15.68 -2.83
N LYS A 303 -0.35 -14.55 -3.50
CA LYS A 303 -0.32 -14.44 -4.97
C LYS A 303 0.97 -15.00 -5.58
N GLY A 304 0.80 -15.82 -6.63
CA GLY A 304 1.91 -16.44 -7.37
C GLY A 304 2.49 -17.69 -6.70
N PHE A 305 1.90 -18.17 -5.58
CA PHE A 305 2.30 -19.42 -4.96
C PHE A 305 1.05 -20.26 -4.59
N GLU A 306 0.81 -21.31 -5.36
CA GLU A 306 -0.43 -22.10 -5.28
C GLU A 306 -0.69 -22.68 -3.87
N ALA A 307 0.35 -23.15 -3.18
CA ALA A 307 0.22 -23.66 -1.82
C ALA A 307 -0.28 -22.60 -0.83
N ALA A 308 0.17 -21.35 -1.00
CA ALA A 308 -0.27 -20.22 -0.17
C ALA A 308 -1.68 -19.74 -0.52
N LEU A 309 -2.06 -19.81 -1.81
CA LEU A 309 -3.43 -19.48 -2.26
C LEU A 309 -4.46 -20.50 -1.71
N LYS A 310 -4.10 -21.78 -1.67
CA LYS A 310 -4.97 -22.83 -1.12
C LYS A 310 -5.09 -22.78 0.40
N ASN A 311 -4.11 -22.23 1.10
CA ASN A 311 -4.11 -22.19 2.56
C ASN A 311 -3.51 -20.87 3.10
N PRO A 312 -4.20 -19.73 2.91
CA PRO A 312 -3.69 -18.41 3.26
C PRO A 312 -3.46 -18.21 4.77
N GLU A 313 -4.15 -18.95 5.62
CA GLU A 313 -3.95 -18.91 7.07
C GLU A 313 -2.61 -19.52 7.46
N LYS A 314 -2.30 -20.73 6.95
CA LYS A 314 -1.01 -21.40 7.18
C LYS A 314 0.16 -20.54 6.72
N PHE A 315 0.03 -19.93 5.55
CA PHE A 315 1.09 -19.11 4.94
C PHE A 315 1.11 -17.65 5.40
N HIS A 316 0.25 -17.29 6.37
CA HIS A 316 0.37 -15.98 7.03
C HIS A 316 1.71 -15.85 7.75
N GLY A 317 2.06 -16.84 8.56
CA GLY A 317 3.36 -16.94 9.24
C GLY A 317 3.69 -18.39 9.51
N LEU A 318 4.74 -18.89 8.90
CA LEU A 318 5.11 -20.30 8.99
C LEU A 318 6.60 -20.49 9.25
N GLY A 319 6.97 -21.67 9.73
CA GLY A 319 8.35 -22.15 9.80
C GLY A 319 8.90 -22.55 8.42
N PRO A 320 10.09 -23.15 8.36
CA PRO A 320 10.64 -23.71 7.13
C PRO A 320 9.65 -24.66 6.45
N TYR A 321 9.66 -24.69 5.11
CA TYR A 321 8.72 -25.51 4.35
C TYR A 321 9.35 -26.03 3.05
N ASP A 322 8.78 -27.11 2.52
CA ASP A 322 9.11 -27.62 1.19
C ASP A 322 8.41 -26.84 0.10
N VAL A 323 9.14 -26.25 -0.84
CA VAL A 323 8.60 -25.38 -1.88
C VAL A 323 7.64 -26.12 -2.81
N LYS A 324 7.89 -27.43 -3.09
CA LYS A 324 7.08 -28.18 -4.05
C LYS A 324 5.73 -28.58 -3.47
N THR A 325 5.71 -28.96 -2.19
CA THR A 325 4.51 -29.50 -1.54
C THR A 325 3.80 -28.47 -0.63
N GLY A 326 4.51 -27.41 -0.22
CA GLY A 326 4.04 -26.47 0.80
C GLY A 326 4.02 -27.08 2.21
N ALA A 327 4.53 -28.29 2.42
CA ALA A 327 4.56 -28.94 3.73
C ALA A 327 5.57 -28.26 4.66
N THR A 328 5.17 -28.05 5.92
CA THR A 328 6.07 -27.50 6.94
C THR A 328 7.15 -28.52 7.29
N LEU A 329 8.40 -28.07 7.32
CA LEU A 329 9.55 -28.87 7.73
C LEU A 329 9.80 -28.70 9.23
N PRO A 330 10.42 -29.68 9.89
CA PRO A 330 10.86 -29.55 11.28
C PRO A 330 11.79 -28.32 11.41
N ALA A 331 11.64 -27.57 12.51
CA ALA A 331 12.61 -26.53 12.83
C ALA A 331 14.00 -27.15 12.96
N LYS A 332 15.01 -26.53 12.37
CA LYS A 332 16.40 -26.93 12.63
C LYS A 332 16.68 -26.66 14.11
N ALA A 333 17.12 -27.66 14.81
CA ALA A 333 17.56 -27.57 16.20
C ALA A 333 18.73 -26.59 16.36
#